data_09f1d18d737be2515508e5fe33569b09
#
_entry.id   09f1d18d737be2515508e5fe33569b09
#
_cell.length_a   1.000
_cell.length_b   1.000
_cell.length_c   1.000
_cell.angle_alpha   90.00
_cell.angle_beta   90.00
_cell.angle_gamma   90.00
#
_symmetry.space_group_name_H-M   'P 1'
#
loop_
_entity.id
_entity.type
_entity.pdbx_description
1 polymer ?
#
loop_
_entity_poly.entity_id
_entity_poly.type
_entity_poly.pdbx_seq_one_letter_code
_entity_poly.pdbx_strand_id
1 'polypeptide(L)'
;MDLSETIRKARLKADLTQVQLAEKLGVTQGTITQYETKPGELDNKGKPKKSVKPSLDKLPEMAEVLNLDVTDFFDNSAAIKKNIVKKELKDNFERYAHLVPEDRQLKDAVLIPKLQMVAGAGSEGFFDVAMLNTKGYVPVERHIIGKLSPENLRAIEVVGDSMEPEFYEGDVAIIDMVNHRYDFVKIAGVYVVRSDEAVYIKKVEFMPKGGIRMMSINRSYGDITISPDENFEILGKVCGKVHYEIYKGLVFDDQGIK
;
A
#
# COMPACT_ATOMS: atom_id res chain seq x y z
N MET A 1 -18.45 8.74 -0.15
CA MET A 1 -18.82 9.38 -1.43
C MET A 1 -19.55 8.33 -2.26
N ASP A 2 -20.66 8.67 -2.91
CA ASP A 2 -21.40 7.68 -3.69
C ASP A 2 -20.66 7.38 -5.01
N LEU A 3 -20.53 6.10 -5.38
CA LEU A 3 -19.84 5.65 -6.59
C LEU A 3 -20.37 6.34 -7.86
N SER A 4 -21.69 6.53 -7.97
CA SER A 4 -22.31 7.21 -9.10
C SER A 4 -21.85 8.67 -9.23
N GLU A 5 -21.70 9.34 -8.11
CA GLU A 5 -21.20 10.72 -8.06
C GLU A 5 -19.71 10.81 -8.39
N THR A 6 -18.93 9.84 -7.95
CA THR A 6 -17.48 9.74 -8.26
C THR A 6 -17.28 9.58 -9.77
N ILE A 7 -17.99 8.62 -10.40
CA ILE A 7 -17.93 8.40 -11.86
C ILE A 7 -18.30 9.66 -12.62
N ARG A 8 -19.41 10.30 -12.24
CA ARG A 8 -19.88 11.52 -12.89
C ARG A 8 -18.89 12.68 -12.78
N LYS A 9 -18.35 12.92 -11.59
CA LYS A 9 -17.34 13.98 -11.37
C LYS A 9 -16.06 13.71 -12.16
N ALA A 10 -15.58 12.48 -12.17
CA ALA A 10 -14.39 12.10 -12.90
C ALA A 10 -14.57 12.27 -14.41
N ARG A 11 -15.71 11.85 -14.98
CA ARG A 11 -16.01 12.05 -16.38
C ARG A 11 -16.02 13.54 -16.76
N LEU A 12 -16.68 14.39 -15.94
CA LEU A 12 -16.71 15.82 -16.17
C LEU A 12 -15.31 16.46 -16.07
N LYS A 13 -14.48 15.99 -15.14
CA LYS A 13 -13.09 16.44 -14.97
C LYS A 13 -12.21 16.02 -16.17
N ALA A 14 -12.52 14.86 -16.78
CA ALA A 14 -11.85 14.39 -18.00
C ALA A 14 -12.42 15.04 -19.29
N ASP A 15 -13.35 15.99 -19.17
CA ASP A 15 -14.02 16.69 -20.27
C ASP A 15 -14.70 15.75 -21.27
N LEU A 16 -15.26 14.63 -20.77
CA LEU A 16 -15.93 13.61 -21.56
C LEU A 16 -17.46 13.75 -21.45
N THR A 17 -18.16 13.57 -22.57
CA THR A 17 -19.59 13.34 -22.59
C THR A 17 -19.91 11.89 -22.20
N GLN A 18 -21.15 11.60 -21.80
CA GLN A 18 -21.58 10.21 -21.52
C GLN A 18 -21.42 9.30 -22.74
N VAL A 19 -21.61 9.84 -23.94
CA VAL A 19 -21.44 9.10 -25.21
C VAL A 19 -19.97 8.74 -25.39
N GLN A 20 -19.07 9.70 -25.26
CA GLN A 20 -17.63 9.47 -25.40
C GLN A 20 -17.07 8.50 -24.37
N LEU A 21 -17.54 8.58 -23.11
CA LEU A 21 -17.15 7.61 -22.09
C LEU A 21 -17.66 6.20 -22.44
N ALA A 22 -18.91 6.11 -22.95
CA ALA A 22 -19.50 4.85 -23.37
C ALA A 22 -18.72 4.19 -24.51
N GLU A 23 -18.32 4.97 -25.52
CA GLU A 23 -17.49 4.51 -26.64
C GLU A 23 -16.14 3.98 -26.16
N LYS A 24 -15.45 4.72 -25.26
CA LYS A 24 -14.15 4.32 -24.73
C LYS A 24 -14.20 3.03 -23.90
N LEU A 25 -15.32 2.76 -23.22
CA LEU A 25 -15.53 1.58 -22.38
C LEU A 25 -16.26 0.43 -23.11
N GLY A 26 -16.57 0.59 -24.40
CA GLY A 26 -17.29 -0.42 -25.17
C GLY A 26 -18.69 -0.75 -24.62
N VAL A 27 -19.37 0.25 -24.04
CA VAL A 27 -20.73 0.10 -23.46
C VAL A 27 -21.70 1.09 -24.11
N THR A 28 -22.99 0.99 -23.77
CA THR A 28 -23.98 1.96 -24.28
C THR A 28 -24.01 3.22 -23.42
N GLN A 29 -24.41 4.36 -24.01
CA GLN A 29 -24.66 5.59 -23.25
C GLN A 29 -25.66 5.36 -22.11
N GLY A 30 -26.70 4.54 -22.33
CA GLY A 30 -27.66 4.17 -21.29
C GLY A 30 -27.01 3.48 -20.09
N THR A 31 -25.96 2.68 -20.32
CA THR A 31 -25.19 2.04 -19.26
C THR A 31 -24.46 3.08 -18.42
N ILE A 32 -23.81 4.05 -19.05
CA ILE A 32 -23.12 5.15 -18.34
C ILE A 32 -24.15 5.98 -17.54
N THR A 33 -25.30 6.28 -18.12
CA THR A 33 -26.38 6.98 -17.41
C THR A 33 -26.80 6.22 -16.15
N GLN A 34 -26.92 4.89 -16.22
CA GLN A 34 -27.27 4.05 -15.06
C GLN A 34 -26.14 4.01 -14.01
N TYR A 35 -24.87 4.04 -14.43
CA TYR A 35 -23.73 4.10 -13.52
C TYR A 35 -23.66 5.44 -12.77
N GLU A 36 -24.07 6.54 -13.41
CA GLU A 36 -24.09 7.90 -12.84
C GLU A 36 -25.39 8.23 -12.08
N THR A 37 -26.37 7.34 -12.10
CA THR A 37 -27.66 7.53 -11.40
C THR A 37 -27.51 7.10 -9.94
N LYS A 38 -27.87 7.99 -9.01
CA LYS A 38 -27.85 7.66 -7.58
C LYS A 38 -28.94 6.63 -7.24
N PRO A 39 -28.66 5.68 -6.34
CA PRO A 39 -29.70 4.78 -5.85
C PRO A 39 -30.86 5.56 -5.24
N GLY A 40 -32.08 5.26 -5.68
CA GLY A 40 -33.27 5.93 -5.20
C GLY A 40 -33.63 7.27 -5.89
N GLU A 41 -32.84 7.70 -6.90
CA GLU A 41 -33.16 8.90 -7.68
C GLU A 41 -34.46 8.69 -8.49
N LEU A 42 -35.34 9.69 -8.45
CA LEU A 42 -36.64 9.65 -9.16
C LEU A 42 -36.56 10.41 -10.50
N ASP A 43 -37.35 9.96 -11.47
CA ASP A 43 -37.56 10.68 -12.73
C ASP A 43 -38.56 11.83 -12.55
N ASN A 44 -38.78 12.62 -13.61
CA ASN A 44 -39.72 13.74 -13.60
C ASN A 44 -41.19 13.32 -13.40
N LYS A 45 -41.49 12.00 -13.41
CA LYS A 45 -42.79 11.41 -13.17
C LYS A 45 -42.88 10.73 -11.80
N GLY A 46 -41.87 10.92 -10.93
CA GLY A 46 -41.80 10.33 -9.59
C GLY A 46 -41.51 8.82 -9.58
N LYS A 47 -41.04 8.22 -10.69
CA LYS A 47 -40.67 6.81 -10.75
C LYS A 47 -39.16 6.66 -10.48
N PRO A 48 -38.73 5.58 -9.78
CA PRO A 48 -37.33 5.35 -9.54
C PRO A 48 -36.55 5.11 -10.85
N LYS A 49 -35.48 5.87 -11.05
CA LYS A 49 -34.55 5.64 -12.15
C LYS A 49 -33.73 4.37 -11.89
N LYS A 50 -33.42 3.67 -12.97
CA LYS A 50 -32.57 2.47 -12.88
C LYS A 50 -31.14 2.89 -12.59
N SER A 51 -30.61 2.54 -11.41
CA SER A 51 -29.22 2.67 -11.02
C SER A 51 -28.57 1.28 -11.04
N VAL A 52 -27.41 1.17 -11.64
CA VAL A 52 -26.62 -0.06 -11.73
C VAL A 52 -25.17 0.27 -11.35
N LYS A 53 -24.54 -0.58 -10.57
CA LYS A 53 -23.10 -0.44 -10.30
C LYS A 53 -22.30 -1.12 -11.42
N PRO A 54 -21.17 -0.53 -11.85
CA PRO A 54 -20.24 -1.21 -12.73
C PRO A 54 -19.78 -2.54 -12.10
N SER A 55 -19.54 -3.55 -12.93
CA SER A 55 -18.91 -4.78 -12.46
C SER A 55 -17.45 -4.49 -12.07
N LEU A 56 -16.92 -5.26 -11.12
CA LEU A 56 -15.54 -5.09 -10.66
C LEU A 56 -14.51 -5.19 -11.80
N ASP A 57 -14.80 -6.01 -12.81
CA ASP A 57 -13.93 -6.19 -13.97
C ASP A 57 -13.88 -4.96 -14.89
N LYS A 58 -14.87 -4.08 -14.82
CA LYS A 58 -14.92 -2.82 -15.61
C LYS A 58 -14.28 -1.63 -14.89
N LEU A 59 -14.03 -1.72 -13.60
CA LEU A 59 -13.47 -0.61 -12.85
C LEU A 59 -12.04 -0.26 -13.24
N PRO A 60 -11.12 -1.20 -13.52
CA PRO A 60 -9.77 -0.87 -13.98
C PRO A 60 -9.76 -0.12 -15.31
N GLU A 61 -10.54 -0.58 -16.30
CA GLU A 61 -10.69 0.06 -17.60
C GLU A 61 -11.30 1.47 -17.46
N MET A 62 -12.28 1.62 -16.57
CA MET A 62 -12.91 2.91 -16.28
C MET A 62 -11.94 3.86 -15.56
N ALA A 63 -11.12 3.37 -14.66
CA ALA A 63 -10.09 4.14 -13.96
C ALA A 63 -9.07 4.71 -14.95
N GLU A 64 -8.58 3.90 -15.88
CA GLU A 64 -7.65 4.30 -16.92
C GLU A 64 -8.25 5.41 -17.80
N VAL A 65 -9.47 5.23 -18.30
CA VAL A 65 -10.16 6.20 -19.16
C VAL A 65 -10.43 7.52 -18.44
N LEU A 66 -10.72 7.47 -17.13
CA LEU A 66 -11.05 8.64 -16.32
C LEU A 66 -9.84 9.25 -15.61
N ASN A 67 -8.64 8.69 -15.81
CA ASN A 67 -7.40 9.08 -15.14
C ASN A 67 -7.57 9.13 -13.61
N LEU A 68 -8.14 8.05 -13.08
CA LEU A 68 -8.35 7.80 -11.65
C LEU A 68 -7.60 6.56 -11.20
N ASP A 69 -7.36 6.45 -9.90
CA ASP A 69 -7.03 5.16 -9.31
C ASP A 69 -8.31 4.31 -9.12
N VAL A 70 -8.21 3.00 -9.32
CA VAL A 70 -9.36 2.09 -9.11
C VAL A 70 -9.95 2.25 -7.71
N THR A 71 -9.13 2.60 -6.73
CA THR A 71 -9.55 2.82 -5.34
C THR A 71 -10.41 4.06 -5.14
N ASP A 72 -10.36 5.03 -6.07
CA ASP A 72 -11.19 6.24 -6.03
C ASP A 72 -12.69 5.93 -6.22
N PHE A 73 -13.00 4.78 -6.81
CA PHE A 73 -14.38 4.31 -6.95
C PHE A 73 -14.96 3.72 -5.67
N PHE A 74 -14.11 3.44 -4.69
CA PHE A 74 -14.54 2.83 -3.45
C PHE A 74 -14.52 3.86 -2.32
N ASP A 75 -15.65 4.02 -1.70
CA ASP A 75 -15.70 4.67 -0.40
C ASP A 75 -14.80 3.88 0.57
N ASN A 76 -14.07 4.56 1.44
CA ASN A 76 -13.02 4.03 2.33
C ASN A 76 -13.43 2.83 3.21
N SER A 77 -14.30 1.95 2.73
CA SER A 77 -14.68 0.74 3.45
C SER A 77 -13.54 -0.29 3.37
N ALA A 78 -12.91 -0.53 4.50
CA ALA A 78 -11.82 -1.51 4.69
C ALA A 78 -12.12 -2.91 4.11
N ALA A 79 -13.39 -3.27 3.99
CA ALA A 79 -13.83 -4.57 3.48
C ALA A 79 -13.61 -4.75 1.96
N ILE A 80 -13.74 -3.67 1.17
CA ILE A 80 -13.58 -3.76 -0.30
C ILE A 80 -12.10 -3.76 -0.66
N LYS A 81 -11.30 -2.92 0.02
CA LYS A 81 -9.83 -2.97 -0.10
C LYS A 81 -9.29 -4.37 0.22
N LYS A 82 -9.84 -5.02 1.25
CA LYS A 82 -9.49 -6.39 1.66
C LYS A 82 -9.72 -7.43 0.57
N ASN A 83 -10.83 -7.34 -0.18
CA ASN A 83 -11.17 -8.30 -1.22
C ASN A 83 -10.36 -8.11 -2.51
N ILE A 84 -10.05 -6.86 -2.89
CA ILE A 84 -9.19 -6.57 -4.05
C ILE A 84 -7.78 -7.07 -3.79
N VAL A 85 -7.18 -6.72 -2.65
CA VAL A 85 -5.85 -7.19 -2.26
C VAL A 85 -5.81 -8.72 -2.18
N LYS A 86 -6.87 -9.35 -1.65
CA LYS A 86 -6.95 -10.81 -1.56
C LYS A 86 -7.03 -11.50 -2.93
N LYS A 87 -7.73 -10.89 -3.90
CA LYS A 87 -7.82 -11.40 -5.28
C LYS A 87 -6.48 -11.23 -6.01
N GLU A 88 -5.86 -10.06 -5.96
CA GLU A 88 -4.55 -9.81 -6.56
C GLU A 88 -3.45 -10.70 -5.97
N LEU A 89 -3.48 -10.93 -4.65
CA LEU A 89 -2.57 -11.84 -3.97
C LEU A 89 -2.74 -13.27 -4.50
N LYS A 90 -3.98 -13.73 -4.68
CA LYS A 90 -4.28 -15.06 -5.22
C LYS A 90 -3.84 -15.20 -6.68
N ASP A 91 -4.18 -14.23 -7.52
CA ASP A 91 -3.86 -14.24 -8.95
C ASP A 91 -2.34 -14.18 -9.18
N ASN A 92 -1.60 -13.41 -8.39
CA ASN A 92 -0.14 -13.37 -8.45
C ASN A 92 0.50 -14.66 -7.94
N PHE A 93 -0.02 -15.23 -6.85
CA PHE A 93 0.47 -16.52 -6.36
C PHE A 93 0.26 -17.62 -7.41
N GLU A 94 -0.92 -17.72 -8.03
CA GLU A 94 -1.21 -18.68 -9.08
C GLU A 94 -0.34 -18.47 -10.33
N ARG A 95 -0.04 -17.19 -10.68
CA ARG A 95 0.81 -16.85 -11.82
C ARG A 95 2.25 -17.35 -11.67
N TYR A 96 2.79 -17.34 -10.47
CA TYR A 96 4.18 -17.71 -10.18
C TYR A 96 4.33 -19.11 -9.57
N ALA A 97 3.25 -19.73 -9.13
CA ALA A 97 3.28 -21.05 -8.51
C ALA A 97 3.90 -22.13 -9.41
N HIS A 98 3.68 -22.03 -10.73
CA HIS A 98 4.26 -22.97 -11.70
C HIS A 98 5.78 -22.84 -11.88
N LEU A 99 6.38 -21.75 -11.41
CA LEU A 99 7.83 -21.54 -11.46
C LEU A 99 8.57 -22.24 -10.31
N VAL A 100 7.82 -22.69 -9.31
CA VAL A 100 8.38 -23.37 -8.14
C VAL A 100 7.97 -24.85 -8.21
N PRO A 101 8.93 -25.81 -8.19
CA PRO A 101 8.61 -27.22 -8.15
C PRO A 101 7.62 -27.54 -7.02
N GLU A 102 6.70 -28.50 -7.26
CA GLU A 102 5.63 -28.83 -6.29
C GLU A 102 6.15 -29.20 -4.89
N ASP A 103 7.31 -29.86 -4.82
CA ASP A 103 7.99 -30.23 -3.59
C ASP A 103 8.60 -29.03 -2.82
N ARG A 104 8.74 -27.87 -3.50
CA ARG A 104 9.26 -26.63 -2.93
C ARG A 104 8.21 -25.51 -2.86
N GLN A 105 6.97 -25.81 -3.24
CA GLN A 105 5.91 -24.82 -3.09
C GLN A 105 5.66 -24.57 -1.60
N LEU A 106 5.81 -23.31 -1.20
CA LEU A 106 5.49 -22.85 0.15
C LEU A 106 3.97 -22.87 0.32
N LYS A 107 3.41 -24.03 0.70
CA LYS A 107 1.96 -24.22 0.90
C LYS A 107 1.35 -23.24 1.90
N ASP A 108 2.19 -22.67 2.78
CA ASP A 108 1.79 -21.75 3.87
C ASP A 108 2.48 -20.37 3.76
N ALA A 109 2.91 -19.96 2.55
CA ALA A 109 3.48 -18.63 2.38
C ALA A 109 2.40 -17.55 2.40
N VAL A 110 2.66 -16.49 3.15
CA VAL A 110 1.91 -15.24 3.12
C VAL A 110 2.67 -14.27 2.24
N LEU A 111 1.98 -13.71 1.25
CA LEU A 111 2.53 -12.68 0.38
C LEU A 111 2.24 -11.30 0.98
N ILE A 112 3.28 -10.62 1.48
CA ILE A 112 3.18 -9.30 2.07
C ILE A 112 3.38 -8.26 0.96
N PRO A 113 2.40 -7.35 0.73
CA PRO A 113 2.51 -6.32 -0.30
C PRO A 113 3.69 -5.38 -0.02
N LYS A 114 4.59 -5.20 -1.02
CA LYS A 114 5.70 -4.24 -0.95
C LYS A 114 5.22 -2.90 -1.50
N LEU A 115 5.31 -1.87 -0.67
CA LEU A 115 4.93 -0.50 -1.03
C LEU A 115 5.90 0.09 -2.06
N GLN A 116 5.41 0.99 -2.90
CA GLN A 116 6.24 1.71 -3.87
C GLN A 116 7.12 2.79 -3.26
N MET A 117 6.95 3.06 -1.98
CA MET A 117 7.76 4.01 -1.24
C MET A 117 8.96 3.34 -0.58
N VAL A 118 9.94 4.14 -0.26
CA VAL A 118 11.12 3.77 0.50
C VAL A 118 11.17 4.56 1.80
N ALA A 119 11.70 3.98 2.85
CA ALA A 119 11.88 4.65 4.14
C ALA A 119 13.37 4.90 4.38
N GLY A 120 13.73 6.15 4.56
CA GLY A 120 15.11 6.55 4.82
C GLY A 120 15.22 8.00 5.26
N ALA A 121 16.42 8.48 5.52
CA ALA A 121 16.66 9.88 5.87
C ALA A 121 16.35 10.77 4.66
N GLY A 122 15.20 11.46 4.67
CA GLY A 122 14.86 12.47 3.67
C GLY A 122 14.34 11.93 2.33
N SER A 123 13.88 10.67 2.27
CA SER A 123 13.21 10.20 1.06
C SER A 123 11.81 10.83 0.93
N GLU A 124 11.62 11.63 -0.10
CA GLU A 124 10.30 12.16 -0.46
C GLU A 124 9.38 11.01 -0.88
N GLY A 125 8.18 10.92 -0.29
CA GLY A 125 7.21 9.90 -0.64
C GLY A 125 5.78 10.43 -0.54
N PHE A 126 5.02 10.33 -1.64
CA PHE A 126 3.57 10.55 -1.61
C PHE A 126 2.90 9.33 -0.98
N PHE A 127 2.66 9.41 0.33
CA PHE A 127 2.19 8.27 1.12
C PHE A 127 0.85 7.71 0.67
N ASP A 128 -0.12 8.56 0.41
CA ASP A 128 -1.49 8.12 0.08
C ASP A 128 -1.55 7.33 -1.23
N VAL A 129 -0.73 7.69 -2.21
CA VAL A 129 -0.61 6.98 -3.49
C VAL A 129 0.23 5.71 -3.33
N ALA A 130 1.35 5.79 -2.58
CA ALA A 130 2.25 4.67 -2.40
C ALA A 130 1.64 3.52 -1.58
N MET A 131 0.72 3.82 -0.65
CA MET A 131 0.00 2.80 0.13
C MET A 131 -0.96 1.95 -0.71
N LEU A 132 -1.40 2.46 -1.84
CA LEU A 132 -2.33 1.80 -2.74
C LEU A 132 -1.59 1.05 -3.85
N ASN A 133 -0.39 1.50 -4.22
CA ASN A 133 0.41 0.91 -5.26
C ASN A 133 1.40 -0.10 -4.70
N THR A 134 1.30 -1.33 -5.16
CA THR A 134 2.18 -2.42 -4.75
C THR A 134 3.24 -2.65 -5.82
N LYS A 135 4.52 -2.49 -5.46
CA LYS A 135 5.68 -2.78 -6.34
C LYS A 135 5.95 -4.27 -6.49
N GLY A 136 5.31 -5.10 -5.67
CA GLY A 136 5.51 -6.55 -5.62
C GLY A 136 5.12 -7.11 -4.26
N TYR A 137 5.54 -8.35 -4.01
CA TYR A 137 5.22 -9.06 -2.78
C TYR A 137 6.46 -9.69 -2.18
N VAL A 138 6.50 -9.74 -0.86
CA VAL A 138 7.53 -10.46 -0.08
C VAL A 138 6.89 -11.74 0.45
N PRO A 139 7.32 -12.93 0.03
CA PRO A 139 6.83 -14.18 0.57
C PRO A 139 7.44 -14.43 1.95
N VAL A 140 6.59 -14.68 2.94
CA VAL A 140 6.99 -15.03 4.30
C VAL A 140 6.20 -16.25 4.75
N GLU A 141 6.83 -17.21 5.36
CA GLU A 141 6.13 -18.37 5.91
C GLU A 141 5.16 -17.99 7.02
N ARG A 142 3.98 -18.57 7.02
CA ARG A 142 2.89 -18.23 7.95
C ARG A 142 3.29 -18.32 9.41
N HIS A 143 4.10 -19.31 9.78
CA HIS A 143 4.52 -19.50 11.16
C HIS A 143 5.45 -18.40 11.67
N ILE A 144 6.22 -17.74 10.78
CA ILE A 144 7.14 -16.64 11.13
C ILE A 144 6.38 -15.41 11.58
N ILE A 145 5.26 -15.09 10.92
CA ILE A 145 4.43 -13.94 11.29
C ILE A 145 3.59 -14.17 12.55
N GLY A 146 3.50 -15.42 13.02
CA GLY A 146 2.87 -15.78 14.29
C GLY A 146 1.42 -15.32 14.38
N LYS A 147 1.13 -14.47 15.39
CA LYS A 147 -0.22 -13.93 15.64
C LYS A 147 -0.56 -12.69 14.83
N LEU A 148 0.36 -12.17 14.04
CA LEU A 148 0.11 -10.99 13.21
C LEU A 148 -0.90 -11.31 12.10
N SER A 149 -1.73 -10.34 11.78
CA SER A 149 -2.75 -10.46 10.74
C SER A 149 -2.14 -10.07 9.39
N PRO A 150 -2.03 -10.99 8.41
CA PRO A 150 -1.36 -10.72 7.13
C PRO A 150 -1.92 -9.52 6.38
N GLU A 151 -3.21 -9.29 6.48
CA GLU A 151 -3.88 -8.17 5.83
C GLU A 151 -3.39 -6.79 6.31
N ASN A 152 -2.83 -6.73 7.52
CA ASN A 152 -2.31 -5.52 8.13
C ASN A 152 -0.82 -5.32 7.87
N LEU A 153 -0.15 -6.34 7.32
CA LEU A 153 1.28 -6.27 7.06
C LEU A 153 1.57 -5.59 5.71
N ARG A 154 2.61 -4.77 5.72
CA ARG A 154 3.20 -4.19 4.51
C ARG A 154 4.70 -4.33 4.58
N ALA A 155 5.32 -4.37 3.41
CA ALA A 155 6.77 -4.38 3.26
C ALA A 155 7.23 -3.03 2.70
N ILE A 156 8.31 -2.49 3.25
CA ILE A 156 8.90 -1.23 2.79
C ILE A 156 10.41 -1.39 2.66
N GLU A 157 10.98 -0.87 1.58
CA GLU A 157 12.41 -0.89 1.35
C GLU A 157 13.13 0.15 2.20
N VAL A 158 14.22 -0.25 2.83
CA VAL A 158 15.08 0.60 3.64
C VAL A 158 16.11 1.27 2.74
N VAL A 159 16.26 2.58 2.86
CA VAL A 159 17.26 3.37 2.14
C VAL A 159 18.12 4.14 3.12
N GLY A 160 19.43 4.13 2.86
CA GLY A 160 20.45 4.76 3.71
C GLY A 160 20.85 3.92 4.91
N ASP A 161 21.80 4.43 5.65
CA ASP A 161 22.54 3.71 6.70
C ASP A 161 22.21 4.17 8.12
N SER A 162 21.22 5.04 8.29
CA SER A 162 20.89 5.63 9.59
C SER A 162 20.42 4.63 10.66
N MET A 163 19.98 3.43 10.21
CA MET A 163 19.52 2.36 11.07
C MET A 163 20.50 1.18 11.16
N GLU A 164 21.69 1.32 10.63
CA GLU A 164 22.74 0.32 10.80
C GLU A 164 23.22 0.23 12.26
N PRO A 165 23.59 -0.97 12.72
CA PRO A 165 23.65 -2.27 12.00
C PRO A 165 22.33 -3.05 12.02
N GLU A 166 21.23 -2.50 12.55
CA GLU A 166 19.96 -3.25 12.67
C GLU A 166 19.25 -3.38 11.32
N PHE A 167 19.34 -2.34 10.47
CA PHE A 167 18.82 -2.36 9.10
C PHE A 167 19.89 -1.80 8.17
N TYR A 168 20.14 -2.50 7.07
CA TYR A 168 21.04 -2.07 6.02
C TYR A 168 20.25 -1.53 4.82
N GLU A 169 20.90 -0.72 4.00
CA GLU A 169 20.32 -0.29 2.74
C GLU A 169 19.94 -1.50 1.87
N GLY A 170 18.73 -1.49 1.31
CA GLY A 170 18.17 -2.60 0.53
C GLY A 170 17.43 -3.65 1.36
N ASP A 171 17.53 -3.62 2.69
CA ASP A 171 16.66 -4.45 3.54
C ASP A 171 15.18 -4.14 3.28
N VAL A 172 14.32 -5.10 3.55
CA VAL A 172 12.89 -4.91 3.52
C VAL A 172 12.32 -5.01 4.92
N ALA A 173 11.88 -3.89 5.47
CA ALA A 173 11.18 -3.87 6.75
C ALA A 173 9.73 -4.31 6.58
N ILE A 174 9.26 -5.19 7.45
CA ILE A 174 7.87 -5.60 7.55
C ILE A 174 7.21 -4.77 8.65
N ILE A 175 6.15 -4.06 8.28
CA ILE A 175 5.41 -3.17 9.19
C ILE A 175 4.00 -3.69 9.44
N ASP A 176 3.54 -3.58 10.67
CA ASP A 176 2.15 -3.78 11.07
C ASP A 176 1.46 -2.42 11.15
N MET A 177 0.45 -2.23 10.30
CA MET A 177 -0.21 -0.94 10.13
C MET A 177 -1.35 -0.69 11.11
N VAL A 178 -1.77 -1.67 11.89
CA VAL A 178 -2.96 -1.57 12.74
C VAL A 178 -2.60 -1.44 14.21
N ASN A 179 -1.60 -2.15 14.69
CA ASN A 179 -1.28 -2.19 16.12
C ASN A 179 -0.80 -0.85 16.71
N HIS A 180 -0.45 0.13 15.86
CA HIS A 180 -0.11 1.46 16.32
C HIS A 180 -1.33 2.39 16.51
N ARG A 181 -2.49 2.03 15.93
CA ARG A 181 -3.72 2.87 15.99
C ARG A 181 -4.48 2.74 17.31
N TYR A 182 -4.14 1.72 18.10
CA TYR A 182 -4.72 1.59 19.43
C TYR A 182 -3.98 2.53 20.37
N ASP A 183 -4.56 3.67 20.67
CA ASP A 183 -4.00 4.75 21.49
C ASP A 183 -3.65 4.37 22.94
N PHE A 184 -3.86 3.12 23.32
CA PHE A 184 -3.78 2.69 24.71
C PHE A 184 -2.38 2.33 25.20
N VAL A 185 -1.47 1.94 24.32
CA VAL A 185 -0.09 1.57 24.74
C VAL A 185 0.92 2.07 23.73
N LYS A 186 1.57 3.17 24.07
CA LYS A 186 2.69 3.74 23.30
C LYS A 186 3.98 3.01 23.71
N ILE A 187 4.32 1.97 22.99
CA ILE A 187 5.51 1.16 23.25
C ILE A 187 6.66 1.66 22.39
N ALA A 188 7.79 1.98 23.00
CA ALA A 188 9.01 2.29 22.26
C ALA A 188 9.39 1.13 21.31
N GLY A 189 9.88 1.44 20.12
CA GLY A 189 10.25 0.44 19.12
C GLY A 189 10.67 1.09 17.82
N VAL A 190 10.91 0.29 16.78
CA VAL A 190 11.17 0.78 15.45
C VAL A 190 9.84 0.99 14.72
N TYR A 191 9.68 2.18 14.16
CA TYR A 191 8.47 2.59 13.45
C TYR A 191 8.83 3.22 12.11
N VAL A 192 7.89 3.16 11.19
CA VAL A 192 7.89 3.99 10.00
C VAL A 192 7.02 5.19 10.29
N VAL A 193 7.62 6.38 10.18
CA VAL A 193 7.00 7.66 10.51
C VAL A 193 7.08 8.57 9.31
N ARG A 194 5.97 9.19 8.96
CA ARG A 194 5.93 10.33 8.04
C ARG A 194 5.97 11.62 8.84
N SER A 195 6.86 12.54 8.48
CA SER A 195 6.87 13.90 8.96
C SER A 195 7.12 14.81 7.76
N ASP A 196 6.24 15.78 7.58
CA ASP A 196 6.18 16.60 6.38
C ASP A 196 6.10 15.71 5.11
N GLU A 197 7.01 15.85 4.15
CA GLU A 197 7.07 15.07 2.92
C GLU A 197 8.00 13.86 2.99
N ALA A 198 8.67 13.66 4.12
CA ALA A 198 9.67 12.59 4.28
C ALA A 198 9.13 11.40 5.09
N VAL A 199 9.60 10.21 4.72
CA VAL A 199 9.29 8.96 5.39
C VAL A 199 10.56 8.41 6.04
N TYR A 200 10.49 8.17 7.33
CA TYR A 200 11.60 7.72 8.15
C TYR A 200 11.35 6.32 8.71
N ILE A 201 12.38 5.51 8.76
CA ILE A 201 12.45 4.34 9.65
C ILE A 201 13.36 4.71 10.81
N LYS A 202 12.81 4.73 12.03
CA LYS A 202 13.53 5.18 13.23
C LYS A 202 13.05 4.43 14.46
N LYS A 203 13.93 4.37 15.47
CA LYS A 203 13.50 4.01 16.82
C LYS A 203 12.70 5.19 17.40
N VAL A 204 11.47 4.93 17.83
CA VAL A 204 10.57 5.97 18.31
C VAL A 204 10.34 5.81 19.80
N GLU A 205 10.48 6.92 20.51
CA GLU A 205 10.06 7.12 21.88
C GLU A 205 8.91 8.12 21.93
N PHE A 206 7.82 7.75 22.61
CA PHE A 206 6.65 8.60 22.77
C PHE A 206 6.82 9.52 23.97
N MET A 207 6.69 10.81 23.77
CA MET A 207 6.90 11.81 24.81
C MET A 207 5.67 11.94 25.73
N PRO A 208 5.85 12.16 27.05
CA PRO A 208 4.73 12.23 28.00
C PRO A 208 3.69 13.31 27.71
N LYS A 209 4.10 14.42 27.09
CA LYS A 209 3.24 15.54 26.72
C LYS A 209 2.70 15.48 25.29
N GLY A 210 2.83 14.32 24.62
CA GLY A 210 2.61 14.15 23.19
C GLY A 210 3.89 14.41 22.38
N GLY A 211 3.80 14.22 21.06
CA GLY A 211 4.98 14.23 20.20
C GLY A 211 5.83 12.95 20.30
N ILE A 212 6.88 12.93 19.54
CA ILE A 212 7.78 11.78 19.45
C ILE A 212 9.24 12.21 19.38
N ARG A 213 10.13 11.35 19.83
CA ARG A 213 11.56 11.42 19.59
C ARG A 213 11.95 10.26 18.67
N MET A 214 12.47 10.57 17.51
CA MET A 214 12.98 9.63 16.53
C MET A 214 14.49 9.52 16.65
N MET A 215 14.97 8.33 16.90
CA MET A 215 16.39 8.05 17.11
C MET A 215 16.92 7.15 16.01
N SER A 216 18.09 7.49 15.49
CA SER A 216 18.87 6.62 14.62
C SER A 216 19.65 5.59 15.45
N ILE A 217 19.83 4.39 14.91
CA ILE A 217 20.70 3.38 15.55
C ILE A 217 22.16 3.70 15.25
N ASN A 218 22.44 4.13 14.02
CA ASN A 218 23.73 4.66 13.64
C ASN A 218 23.98 6.02 14.35
N ARG A 219 24.93 6.03 15.25
CA ARG A 219 25.23 7.21 16.08
C ARG A 219 25.83 8.39 15.32
N SER A 220 26.16 8.24 14.06
CA SER A 220 26.56 9.34 13.19
C SER A 220 25.42 10.30 12.88
N TYR A 221 24.18 9.89 13.17
CA TYR A 221 22.95 10.66 12.94
C TYR A 221 22.36 11.13 14.27
N GLY A 222 21.98 12.40 14.32
CA GLY A 222 21.31 12.98 15.48
C GLY A 222 19.86 12.50 15.63
N ASP A 223 19.31 12.71 16.81
CA ASP A 223 17.92 12.47 17.09
C ASP A 223 17.04 13.60 16.52
N ILE A 224 15.83 13.26 16.10
CA ILE A 224 14.83 14.21 15.63
C ILE A 224 13.69 14.19 16.65
N THR A 225 13.37 15.35 17.23
CA THR A 225 12.23 15.50 18.14
C THR A 225 11.13 16.25 17.40
N ILE A 226 9.93 15.68 17.39
CA ILE A 226 8.73 16.26 16.78
C ILE A 226 7.76 16.60 17.91
N SER A 227 7.37 17.86 17.99
CA SER A 227 6.43 18.36 18.99
C SER A 227 4.98 17.95 18.65
N PRO A 228 4.04 17.97 19.62
CA PRO A 228 2.65 17.56 19.39
C PRO A 228 1.89 18.43 18.38
N ASP A 229 2.34 19.65 18.17
CA ASP A 229 1.79 20.67 17.26
C ASP A 229 2.38 20.58 15.84
N GLU A 230 3.43 19.80 15.67
CA GLU A 230 4.03 19.52 14.35
C GLU A 230 3.31 18.33 13.69
N ASN A 231 3.24 18.36 12.37
CA ASN A 231 2.54 17.33 11.61
C ASN A 231 3.41 16.07 11.46
N PHE A 232 2.94 14.97 12.03
CA PHE A 232 3.54 13.66 11.81
C PHE A 232 2.49 12.55 11.83
N GLU A 233 2.79 11.45 11.19
CA GLU A 233 1.95 10.27 11.17
C GLU A 233 2.81 9.00 11.33
N ILE A 234 2.38 8.13 12.23
CA ILE A 234 2.97 6.81 12.38
C ILE A 234 2.29 5.87 11.40
N LEU A 235 3.04 5.37 10.43
CA LEU A 235 2.52 4.52 9.36
C LEU A 235 2.41 3.07 9.79
N GLY A 236 3.33 2.62 10.65
CA GLY A 236 3.31 1.28 11.18
C GLY A 236 4.48 1.00 12.09
N LYS A 237 4.31 -0.02 12.92
CA LYS A 237 5.39 -0.57 13.75
C LYS A 237 6.14 -1.63 12.97
N VAL A 238 7.46 -1.54 12.96
CA VAL A 238 8.29 -2.60 12.38
C VAL A 238 8.20 -3.85 13.25
N CYS A 239 7.77 -4.95 12.65
CA CYS A 239 7.57 -6.23 13.31
C CYS A 239 8.52 -7.32 12.80
N GLY A 240 9.28 -7.04 11.72
CA GLY A 240 10.27 -7.94 11.16
C GLY A 240 11.05 -7.28 10.03
N LYS A 241 12.06 -8.00 9.54
CA LYS A 241 12.80 -7.61 8.34
C LYS A 241 13.14 -8.82 7.49
N VAL A 242 13.32 -8.58 6.21
CA VAL A 242 13.97 -9.52 5.28
C VAL A 242 15.28 -8.88 4.84
N HIS A 243 16.36 -9.56 5.13
CA HIS A 243 17.69 -9.23 4.67
C HIS A 243 18.11 -10.27 3.64
N TYR A 244 18.63 -9.84 2.52
CA TYR A 244 19.23 -10.73 1.53
C TYR A 244 20.48 -10.09 0.98
N GLU A 245 21.54 -10.86 0.99
CA GLU A 245 22.80 -10.49 0.42
C GLU A 245 23.03 -11.31 -0.86
N ILE A 246 23.23 -10.60 -1.97
CA ILE A 246 23.55 -11.25 -3.24
C ILE A 246 25.07 -11.21 -3.39
N TYR A 247 25.70 -12.33 -3.12
CA TYR A 247 27.11 -12.47 -3.45
C TYR A 247 27.24 -12.53 -4.98
N LYS A 248 27.88 -11.52 -5.57
CA LYS A 248 28.37 -11.63 -6.95
C LYS A 248 29.34 -12.81 -6.96
N GLY A 249 29.00 -13.84 -7.70
CA GLY A 249 29.66 -15.15 -7.65
C GLY A 249 31.19 -15.04 -7.61
N LEU A 250 31.81 -15.99 -6.91
CA LEU A 250 33.25 -16.11 -6.81
C LEU A 250 33.86 -16.10 -8.21
N VAL A 251 34.64 -15.06 -8.53
CA VAL A 251 35.39 -15.01 -9.78
C VAL A 251 36.64 -15.83 -9.54
N PHE A 252 36.72 -16.96 -10.23
CA PHE A 252 37.94 -17.78 -10.27
C PHE A 252 38.85 -17.19 -11.36
N ASP A 253 39.99 -16.70 -10.99
CA ASP A 253 41.07 -16.42 -11.91
C ASP A 253 42.13 -17.53 -11.81
N ASP A 254 43.10 -17.49 -12.71
CA ASP A 254 44.19 -18.52 -12.77
C ASP A 254 45.04 -18.56 -11.49
N GLN A 255 44.81 -17.71 -10.51
CA GLN A 255 45.51 -17.61 -9.23
C GLN A 255 44.64 -18.03 -8.02
N GLY A 256 43.42 -18.44 -8.22
CA GLY A 256 42.50 -18.91 -7.17
C GLY A 256 41.33 -17.96 -6.87
N ILE A 257 40.71 -18.15 -5.71
CA ILE A 257 39.57 -17.38 -5.26
C ILE A 257 40.06 -16.04 -4.66
N LYS A 258 39.50 -14.95 -5.14
CA LYS A 258 39.63 -13.62 -4.50
C LYS A 258 38.37 -13.21 -3.85
#